data_f1f7aef3c7fcfe24f04b16ed5e4a616e
#
_entry.id   f1f7aef3c7fcfe24f04b16ed5e4a616e
#
_cell.length_a   1.000
_cell.length_b   1.000
_cell.length_c   1.000
_cell.angle_alpha   90.00
_cell.angle_beta   90.00
_cell.angle_gamma   90.00
#
_symmetry.space_group_name_H-M   'P 1'
#
loop_
_entity.id
_entity.type
_entity.pdbx_description
1 polymer ?
#
loop_
_entity_poly.entity_id
_entity_poly.type
_entity_poly.pdbx_seq_one_letter_code
_entity_poly.pdbx_strand_id
1 'polypeptide(L)'
;MFVQDLLRSSFESLRRTKGRSALTMIGIVIGILSVILMLSIGQAAERYILSQISALGSDVVFVNNGSKEREGEPSLFVKQSLGEKDVRRIRQQPWVTQVSGKLLQSDRIAGEGIELSAQVVGTTADELVLSDIRPVKGVFFTSASVESRAREAVLGHEIADTLYGFNEPLGRTIKINNVSYRVIGVIGKEGSKSFQNLDKQVYIPFTAAMDTYGRQYLSSIAVKTTLAVHDAKTRLTDVMRDSHNIDNPNDEAKKDDFNVTTQEDAVKSASQITDILKILLISIAAISLLVGGIGIMNIMYVSVTERIKEIGLRKSIGAREADILNQFLLEAIVLTTLGGVVGCLLGIGWSWLANQAIN
;
A
#
# COMPACT_ATOMS: atom_id res chain seq x y z
N MET A 1 33.79 -43.04 -4.43
CA MET A 1 34.88 -42.89 -3.48
C MET A 1 35.49 -41.47 -3.53
N PHE A 2 35.81 -40.94 -4.70
CA PHE A 2 36.47 -39.61 -4.87
C PHE A 2 35.69 -38.40 -4.29
N VAL A 3 34.35 -38.31 -4.41
CA VAL A 3 33.57 -37.17 -3.98
C VAL A 3 33.43 -37.07 -2.45
N GLN A 4 33.32 -38.22 -1.75
CA GLN A 4 33.25 -38.27 -0.30
C GLN A 4 34.56 -37.84 0.38
N ASP A 5 35.70 -38.26 -0.20
CA ASP A 5 37.02 -37.91 0.32
C ASP A 5 37.32 -36.41 0.08
N LEU A 6 36.89 -35.88 -1.07
CA LEU A 6 36.99 -34.47 -1.39
C LEU A 6 36.12 -33.60 -0.45
N LEU A 7 34.87 -34.00 -0.18
CA LEU A 7 34.00 -33.32 0.77
C LEU A 7 34.58 -33.32 2.19
N ARG A 8 35.14 -34.45 2.63
CA ARG A 8 35.74 -34.58 3.95
C ARG A 8 36.99 -33.70 4.09
N SER A 9 37.84 -33.65 3.06
CA SER A 9 39.03 -32.79 3.03
C SER A 9 38.66 -31.30 2.99
N SER A 10 37.60 -30.94 2.26
CA SER A 10 37.08 -29.57 2.23
C SER A 10 36.57 -29.13 3.60
N PHE A 11 35.86 -30.01 4.31
CA PHE A 11 35.34 -29.72 5.65
C PHE A 11 36.46 -29.58 6.71
N GLU A 12 37.53 -30.41 6.61
CA GLU A 12 38.72 -30.30 7.47
C GLU A 12 39.50 -29.02 7.20
N SER A 13 39.61 -28.62 5.94
CA SER A 13 40.22 -27.36 5.52
C SER A 13 39.49 -26.14 6.11
N LEU A 14 38.16 -26.13 6.03
CA LEU A 14 37.32 -25.09 6.62
C LEU A 14 37.46 -24.96 8.15
N ARG A 15 37.66 -26.09 8.82
CA ARG A 15 37.94 -26.14 10.27
C ARG A 15 39.30 -25.56 10.67
N ARG A 16 40.29 -25.59 9.78
CA ARG A 16 41.63 -25.00 10.04
C ARG A 16 41.62 -23.45 9.94
N THR A 17 40.76 -22.88 9.11
CA THR A 17 40.68 -21.43 8.86
C THR A 17 39.35 -20.81 9.38
N LYS A 18 38.94 -21.19 10.59
CA LYS A 18 37.61 -20.89 11.18
C LYS A 18 37.22 -19.42 11.09
N GLY A 19 38.10 -18.48 11.41
CA GLY A 19 37.79 -17.05 11.41
C GLY A 19 37.50 -16.50 10.01
N ARG A 20 38.28 -16.91 9.02
CA ARG A 20 38.14 -16.47 7.63
C ARG A 20 36.89 -17.07 6.98
N SER A 21 36.68 -18.38 7.15
CA SER A 21 35.49 -19.09 6.64
C SER A 21 34.21 -18.55 7.27
N ALA A 22 34.20 -18.21 8.56
CA ALA A 22 33.06 -17.60 9.24
C ALA A 22 32.76 -16.22 8.67
N LEU A 23 33.78 -15.36 8.45
CA LEU A 23 33.58 -14.02 7.91
C LEU A 23 32.98 -14.04 6.50
N THR A 24 33.43 -14.99 5.66
CA THR A 24 32.86 -15.19 4.31
C THR A 24 31.44 -15.68 4.36
N MET A 25 31.17 -16.71 5.21
CA MET A 25 29.83 -17.23 5.39
C MET A 25 28.87 -16.14 5.86
N ILE A 26 29.27 -15.26 6.78
CA ILE A 26 28.46 -14.14 7.24
C ILE A 26 28.06 -13.23 6.07
N GLY A 27 28.98 -12.89 5.17
CA GLY A 27 28.68 -12.10 3.99
C GLY A 27 27.61 -12.73 3.08
N ILE A 28 27.72 -14.04 2.83
CA ILE A 28 26.74 -14.78 2.03
C ILE A 28 25.39 -14.87 2.76
N VAL A 29 25.42 -15.20 4.05
CA VAL A 29 24.23 -15.29 4.90
C VAL A 29 23.47 -13.97 4.92
N ILE A 30 24.16 -12.85 5.15
CA ILE A 30 23.58 -11.52 5.13
C ILE A 30 23.00 -11.19 3.75
N GLY A 31 23.72 -11.49 2.68
CA GLY A 31 23.26 -11.27 1.30
C GLY A 31 21.94 -11.99 1.02
N ILE A 32 21.87 -13.30 1.29
CA ILE A 32 20.68 -14.12 1.04
C ILE A 32 19.54 -13.76 1.99
N LEU A 33 19.84 -13.54 3.27
CA LEU A 33 18.88 -13.06 4.27
C LEU A 33 18.21 -11.76 3.81
N SER A 34 19.01 -10.79 3.37
CA SER A 34 18.52 -9.49 2.89
C SER A 34 17.60 -9.65 1.69
N VAL A 35 17.93 -10.53 0.73
CA VAL A 35 17.09 -10.82 -0.44
C VAL A 35 15.74 -11.40 0.00
N ILE A 36 15.74 -12.39 0.87
CA ILE A 36 14.51 -13.04 1.35
C ILE A 36 13.62 -12.03 2.10
N LEU A 37 14.22 -11.25 3.01
CA LEU A 37 13.47 -10.22 3.75
C LEU A 37 12.88 -9.17 2.82
N MET A 38 13.63 -8.67 1.85
CA MET A 38 13.15 -7.70 0.85
C MET A 38 11.97 -8.24 0.05
N LEU A 39 12.07 -9.47 -0.47
CA LEU A 39 10.99 -10.10 -1.22
C LEU A 39 9.76 -10.33 -0.33
N SER A 40 9.96 -10.75 0.91
CA SER A 40 8.86 -10.96 1.87
C SER A 40 8.13 -9.65 2.20
N ILE A 41 8.87 -8.56 2.46
CA ILE A 41 8.29 -7.24 2.73
C ILE A 41 7.55 -6.72 1.49
N GLY A 42 8.15 -6.87 0.30
CA GLY A 42 7.51 -6.47 -0.96
C GLY A 42 6.19 -7.19 -1.20
N GLN A 43 6.15 -8.51 -0.98
CA GLN A 43 4.91 -9.30 -1.12
C GLN A 43 3.87 -8.95 -0.04
N ALA A 44 4.30 -8.71 1.20
CA ALA A 44 3.39 -8.29 2.26
C ALA A 44 2.76 -6.92 1.96
N ALA A 45 3.56 -5.97 1.50
CA ALA A 45 3.07 -4.64 1.07
C ALA A 45 2.09 -4.75 -0.10
N GLU A 46 2.40 -5.56 -1.12
CA GLU A 46 1.50 -5.81 -2.25
C GLU A 46 0.15 -6.38 -1.79
N ARG A 47 0.16 -7.42 -0.95
CA ARG A 47 -1.08 -8.02 -0.41
C ARG A 47 -1.87 -7.01 0.42
N TYR A 48 -1.20 -6.22 1.24
CA TYR A 48 -1.85 -5.16 2.03
C TYR A 48 -2.51 -4.12 1.13
N ILE A 49 -1.82 -3.61 0.11
CA ILE A 49 -2.36 -2.64 -0.84
C ILE A 49 -3.57 -3.23 -1.57
N LEU A 50 -3.45 -4.46 -2.09
CA LEU A 50 -4.55 -5.14 -2.79
C LEU A 50 -5.76 -5.37 -1.88
N SER A 51 -5.56 -5.72 -0.61
CA SER A 51 -6.65 -5.87 0.36
C SER A 51 -7.39 -4.55 0.61
N GLN A 52 -6.65 -3.44 0.73
CA GLN A 52 -7.25 -2.11 0.90
C GLN A 52 -8.04 -1.66 -0.34
N ILE A 53 -7.52 -1.95 -1.55
CA ILE A 53 -8.22 -1.63 -2.80
C ILE A 53 -9.46 -2.52 -2.96
N SER A 54 -9.39 -3.80 -2.58
CA SER A 54 -10.53 -4.72 -2.65
C SER A 54 -11.70 -4.29 -1.75
N ALA A 55 -11.42 -3.56 -0.68
CA ALA A 55 -12.44 -3.01 0.20
C ALA A 55 -13.25 -1.86 -0.44
N LEU A 56 -12.83 -1.32 -1.60
CA LEU A 56 -13.57 -0.27 -2.32
C LEU A 56 -14.84 -0.78 -3.02
N GLY A 57 -14.96 -2.09 -3.20
CA GLY A 57 -16.06 -2.71 -3.96
C GLY A 57 -15.79 -2.76 -5.47
N SER A 58 -16.08 -3.90 -6.06
CA SER A 58 -15.83 -4.17 -7.49
C SER A 58 -16.84 -3.51 -8.44
N ASP A 59 -17.95 -3.01 -7.92
CA ASP A 59 -19.07 -2.39 -8.62
C ASP A 59 -19.12 -0.85 -8.44
N VAL A 60 -18.02 -0.28 -7.92
CA VAL A 60 -17.90 1.16 -7.67
C VAL A 60 -16.92 1.79 -8.66
N VAL A 61 -17.33 2.91 -9.23
CA VAL A 61 -16.53 3.77 -10.10
C VAL A 61 -16.31 5.11 -9.40
N PHE A 62 -15.10 5.63 -9.48
CA PHE A 62 -14.72 6.89 -8.85
C PHE A 62 -14.48 7.96 -9.89
N VAL A 63 -14.99 9.17 -9.63
CA VAL A 63 -14.65 10.38 -10.38
C VAL A 63 -13.78 11.26 -9.49
N ASN A 64 -12.59 11.55 -9.94
CA ASN A 64 -11.62 12.37 -9.24
C ASN A 64 -11.37 13.68 -9.99
N ASN A 65 -10.92 14.72 -9.28
CA ASN A 65 -10.51 15.98 -9.91
C ASN A 65 -9.25 15.79 -10.76
N GLY A 66 -9.13 16.58 -11.82
CA GLY A 66 -7.97 16.62 -12.70
C GLY A 66 -7.99 15.59 -13.82
N SER A 67 -7.19 15.85 -14.85
CA SER A 67 -7.08 14.98 -16.01
C SER A 67 -6.33 13.68 -15.68
N LYS A 68 -6.56 12.65 -16.49
CA LYS A 68 -5.86 11.36 -16.39
C LYS A 68 -4.33 11.46 -16.42
N GLU A 69 -3.80 12.46 -17.11
CA GLU A 69 -2.35 12.71 -17.18
C GLU A 69 -1.74 13.16 -15.86
N ARG A 70 -2.57 13.74 -14.96
CA ARG A 70 -2.18 14.25 -13.65
C ARG A 70 -2.61 13.33 -12.51
N GLU A 71 -2.86 12.08 -12.83
CA GLU A 71 -3.18 11.07 -11.81
C GLU A 71 -2.00 10.88 -10.87
N GLY A 72 -2.24 11.07 -9.57
CA GLY A 72 -1.20 10.99 -8.54
C GLY A 72 -0.48 12.30 -8.20
N GLU A 73 -0.78 13.42 -8.89
CA GLU A 73 -0.29 14.73 -8.47
C GLU A 73 -0.96 15.20 -7.17
N PRO A 74 -0.25 15.96 -6.32
CA PRO A 74 -0.86 16.55 -5.13
C PRO A 74 -2.06 17.44 -5.49
N SER A 75 -3.13 17.35 -4.70
CA SER A 75 -4.41 18.07 -4.95
C SER A 75 -4.27 19.58 -5.13
N LEU A 76 -3.17 20.19 -4.65
CA LEU A 76 -2.84 21.61 -4.82
C LEU A 76 -2.56 22.01 -6.27
N PHE A 77 -2.12 21.09 -7.12
CA PHE A 77 -1.79 21.33 -8.53
C PHE A 77 -2.89 20.85 -9.49
N VAL A 78 -3.91 20.19 -8.94
CA VAL A 78 -5.01 19.63 -9.72
C VAL A 78 -6.16 20.63 -9.75
N LYS A 79 -6.66 20.95 -10.96
CA LYS A 79 -7.85 21.80 -11.13
C LYS A 79 -9.05 21.11 -10.48
N GLN A 80 -9.65 21.76 -9.51
CA GLN A 80 -10.89 21.29 -8.88
C GLN A 80 -12.08 21.68 -9.76
N SER A 81 -12.90 20.72 -10.14
CA SER A 81 -14.01 20.90 -11.08
C SER A 81 -15.30 20.22 -10.63
N LEU A 82 -15.21 19.19 -9.76
CA LEU A 82 -16.35 18.40 -9.32
C LEU A 82 -17.25 19.16 -8.36
N GLY A 83 -18.52 19.27 -8.67
CA GLY A 83 -19.47 20.04 -7.88
C GLY A 83 -20.76 19.29 -7.54
N GLU A 84 -21.63 19.96 -6.80
CA GLU A 84 -22.97 19.47 -6.45
C GLU A 84 -23.82 19.13 -7.69
N LYS A 85 -23.67 19.90 -8.78
CA LYS A 85 -24.35 19.67 -10.06
C LYS A 85 -24.04 18.27 -10.63
N ASP A 86 -22.80 17.82 -10.48
CA ASP A 86 -22.34 16.55 -11.04
C ASP A 86 -22.94 15.38 -10.25
N VAL A 87 -22.96 15.46 -8.92
CA VAL A 87 -23.64 14.48 -8.07
C VAL A 87 -25.11 14.33 -8.46
N ARG A 88 -25.84 15.48 -8.68
CA ARG A 88 -27.24 15.43 -9.10
C ARG A 88 -27.41 14.82 -10.49
N ARG A 89 -26.56 15.18 -11.46
CA ARG A 89 -26.62 14.68 -12.83
C ARG A 89 -26.32 13.19 -12.93
N ILE A 90 -25.33 12.71 -12.16
CA ILE A 90 -24.99 11.28 -12.08
C ILE A 90 -26.14 10.51 -11.45
N ARG A 91 -26.75 11.01 -10.37
CA ARG A 91 -27.89 10.37 -9.69
C ARG A 91 -29.12 10.18 -10.59
N GLN A 92 -29.28 11.01 -11.60
CA GLN A 92 -30.40 10.91 -12.56
C GLN A 92 -30.21 9.79 -13.57
N GLN A 93 -29.05 9.15 -13.64
CA GLN A 93 -28.78 8.08 -14.58
C GLN A 93 -29.47 6.77 -14.14
N PRO A 94 -30.19 6.06 -15.03
CA PRO A 94 -30.99 4.89 -14.65
C PRO A 94 -30.14 3.68 -14.24
N TRP A 95 -28.86 3.67 -14.57
CA TRP A 95 -27.92 2.61 -14.25
C TRP A 95 -27.13 2.87 -12.96
N VAL A 96 -27.34 4.01 -12.31
CA VAL A 96 -26.71 4.37 -11.04
C VAL A 96 -27.63 3.98 -9.89
N THR A 97 -27.08 3.23 -8.93
CA THR A 97 -27.81 2.80 -7.74
C THR A 97 -27.52 3.69 -6.53
N GLN A 98 -26.26 4.06 -6.30
CA GLN A 98 -25.84 4.97 -5.25
C GLN A 98 -24.80 5.95 -5.77
N VAL A 99 -24.81 7.16 -5.22
CA VAL A 99 -23.86 8.22 -5.54
C VAL A 99 -23.43 8.94 -4.27
N SER A 100 -22.14 8.98 -4.01
CA SER A 100 -21.57 9.74 -2.90
C SER A 100 -20.58 10.78 -3.39
N GLY A 101 -20.93 12.04 -3.27
CA GLY A 101 -19.98 13.15 -3.38
C GLY A 101 -19.22 13.30 -2.07
N LYS A 102 -17.89 13.33 -2.12
CA LYS A 102 -17.01 13.42 -0.95
C LYS A 102 -16.26 14.74 -0.93
N LEU A 103 -16.29 15.41 0.20
CA LEU A 103 -15.41 16.53 0.55
C LEU A 103 -14.61 16.10 1.77
N LEU A 104 -13.30 15.94 1.61
CA LEU A 104 -12.39 15.51 2.68
C LEU A 104 -11.64 16.71 3.23
N GLN A 105 -11.71 16.92 4.54
CA GLN A 105 -11.00 18.00 5.21
C GLN A 105 -10.47 17.51 6.56
N SER A 106 -9.18 17.68 6.80
CA SER A 106 -8.63 17.50 8.16
C SER A 106 -8.83 18.77 8.95
N ASP A 107 -9.45 18.65 10.12
CA ASP A 107 -9.77 19.80 10.96
C ASP A 107 -9.72 19.43 12.45
N ARG A 108 -9.73 20.45 13.31
CA ARG A 108 -9.94 20.27 14.74
C ARG A 108 -11.43 20.34 15.05
N ILE A 109 -11.89 19.33 15.74
CA ILE A 109 -13.25 19.28 16.26
C ILE A 109 -13.24 19.49 17.77
N ALA A 110 -14.23 20.20 18.27
CA ALA A 110 -14.37 20.46 19.70
C ALA A 110 -15.72 19.97 20.22
N GLY A 111 -15.73 19.30 21.37
CA GLY A 111 -16.92 18.85 22.07
C GLY A 111 -16.65 18.68 23.56
N GLU A 112 -17.55 19.10 24.42
CA GLU A 112 -17.47 19.04 25.91
C GLU A 112 -16.11 19.56 26.48
N GLY A 113 -15.52 20.58 25.86
CA GLY A 113 -14.25 21.16 26.30
C GLY A 113 -13.01 20.41 25.85
N ILE A 114 -13.16 19.32 25.07
CA ILE A 114 -12.08 18.56 24.48
C ILE A 114 -11.94 18.94 23.00
N GLU A 115 -10.72 19.18 22.57
CA GLU A 115 -10.38 19.37 21.16
C GLU A 115 -9.51 18.22 20.66
N LEU A 116 -9.81 17.71 19.46
CA LEU A 116 -9.02 16.69 18.80
C LEU A 116 -8.99 16.89 17.29
N SER A 117 -7.95 16.38 16.64
CA SER A 117 -7.85 16.37 15.18
C SER A 117 -8.65 15.19 14.62
N ALA A 118 -9.52 15.47 13.65
CA ALA A 118 -10.32 14.46 12.96
C ALA A 118 -10.35 14.71 11.46
N GLN A 119 -10.64 13.67 10.70
CA GLN A 119 -10.99 13.82 9.30
C GLN A 119 -12.49 14.06 9.18
N VAL A 120 -12.86 15.23 8.73
CA VAL A 120 -14.25 15.59 8.43
C VAL A 120 -14.55 15.16 7.00
N VAL A 121 -15.56 14.32 6.86
CA VAL A 121 -16.03 13.76 5.59
C VAL A 121 -17.41 14.32 5.29
N GLY A 122 -17.46 15.34 4.42
CA GLY A 122 -18.72 15.80 3.84
C GLY A 122 -19.18 14.78 2.80
N THR A 123 -20.36 14.17 2.97
CA THR A 123 -20.81 13.09 2.10
C THR A 123 -22.32 13.04 1.92
N THR A 124 -22.84 12.08 1.15
CA THR A 124 -24.29 11.83 0.97
C THR A 124 -24.77 10.69 1.87
N ALA A 125 -26.07 10.49 1.94
CA ALA A 125 -26.68 9.38 2.67
C ALA A 125 -26.26 8.01 2.10
N ASP A 126 -25.94 7.93 0.81
CA ASP A 126 -25.54 6.70 0.12
C ASP A 126 -24.17 6.17 0.58
N GLU A 127 -23.41 6.97 1.32
CA GLU A 127 -22.12 6.57 1.90
C GLU A 127 -22.24 5.34 2.81
N LEU A 128 -23.36 5.19 3.51
CA LEU A 128 -23.65 3.99 4.31
C LEU A 128 -23.47 2.71 3.52
N VAL A 129 -24.02 2.69 2.32
CA VAL A 129 -24.02 1.50 1.44
C VAL A 129 -22.68 1.36 0.73
N LEU A 130 -22.10 2.49 0.27
CA LEU A 130 -20.86 2.51 -0.50
C LEU A 130 -19.64 2.11 0.34
N SER A 131 -19.60 2.49 1.61
CA SER A 131 -18.49 2.20 2.51
C SER A 131 -18.79 1.07 3.52
N ASP A 132 -19.98 0.44 3.39
CA ASP A 132 -20.48 -0.61 4.32
C ASP A 132 -20.26 -0.21 5.79
N ILE A 133 -20.72 0.98 6.14
CA ILE A 133 -20.69 1.51 7.51
C ILE A 133 -22.04 1.37 8.18
N ARG A 134 -22.04 1.06 9.49
CA ARG A 134 -23.28 0.85 10.25
C ARG A 134 -23.28 1.68 11.52
N PRO A 135 -24.29 2.55 11.71
CA PRO A 135 -24.48 3.20 13.00
C PRO A 135 -24.81 2.17 14.08
N VAL A 136 -24.09 2.21 15.19
CA VAL A 136 -24.38 1.40 16.39
C VAL A 136 -25.23 2.16 17.41
N LYS A 137 -25.23 3.52 17.30
CA LYS A 137 -26.11 4.40 18.07
C LYS A 137 -26.69 5.44 17.14
N GLY A 138 -27.98 5.75 17.31
CA GLY A 138 -28.67 6.75 16.51
C GLY A 138 -28.87 6.35 15.05
N VAL A 139 -28.80 7.32 14.16
CA VAL A 139 -29.03 7.16 12.72
C VAL A 139 -27.99 7.91 11.90
N PHE A 140 -27.85 7.56 10.63
CA PHE A 140 -27.11 8.36 9.67
C PHE A 140 -28.06 9.41 9.05
N PHE A 141 -27.49 10.51 8.54
CA PHE A 141 -28.32 11.56 7.91
C PHE A 141 -28.91 11.06 6.58
N THR A 142 -30.03 11.66 6.22
CA THR A 142 -30.83 11.31 5.03
C THR A 142 -30.48 12.20 3.82
N SER A 143 -31.02 11.86 2.64
CA SER A 143 -30.93 12.74 1.46
C SER A 143 -31.59 14.09 1.73
N ALA A 144 -32.68 14.13 2.51
CA ALA A 144 -33.33 15.39 2.91
C ALA A 144 -32.39 16.25 3.79
N SER A 145 -31.59 15.65 4.66
CA SER A 145 -30.56 16.36 5.44
C SER A 145 -29.47 16.97 4.53
N VAL A 146 -29.11 16.27 3.46
CA VAL A 146 -28.14 16.76 2.46
C VAL A 146 -28.74 17.95 1.68
N GLU A 147 -29.98 17.86 1.21
CA GLU A 147 -30.66 18.91 0.45
C GLU A 147 -30.93 20.17 1.29
N SER A 148 -31.31 20.00 2.55
CA SER A 148 -31.56 21.09 3.49
C SER A 148 -30.30 21.69 4.12
N ARG A 149 -29.11 21.18 3.77
CA ARG A 149 -27.83 21.60 4.35
C ARG A 149 -27.79 21.46 5.88
N ALA A 150 -28.41 20.40 6.40
CA ALA A 150 -28.60 20.21 7.83
C ALA A 150 -27.22 20.08 8.55
N ARG A 151 -27.11 20.75 9.69
CA ARG A 151 -25.90 20.67 10.54
C ARG A 151 -25.99 19.46 11.48
N GLU A 152 -25.94 18.30 10.87
CA GLU A 152 -25.98 16.98 11.53
C GLU A 152 -24.62 16.32 11.37
N ALA A 153 -24.18 15.62 12.41
CA ALA A 153 -22.90 14.89 12.42
C ALA A 153 -23.09 13.47 12.90
N VAL A 154 -22.38 12.54 12.24
CA VAL A 154 -22.23 11.15 12.68
C VAL A 154 -20.76 10.93 13.01
N LEU A 155 -20.48 10.40 14.20
CA LEU A 155 -19.13 10.27 14.73
C LEU A 155 -18.58 8.88 14.47
N GLY A 156 -17.28 8.78 14.15
CA GLY A 156 -16.52 7.55 14.23
C GLY A 156 -16.37 7.09 15.68
N HIS A 157 -16.18 5.81 15.88
CA HIS A 157 -16.13 5.20 17.19
C HIS A 157 -15.09 5.86 18.12
N GLU A 158 -13.85 6.02 17.65
CA GLU A 158 -12.75 6.59 18.43
C GLU A 158 -12.97 8.08 18.76
N ILE A 159 -13.62 8.81 17.84
CA ILE A 159 -14.01 10.20 18.06
C ILE A 159 -15.07 10.30 19.17
N ALA A 160 -16.10 9.46 19.11
CA ALA A 160 -17.14 9.43 20.12
C ALA A 160 -16.60 9.07 21.51
N ASP A 161 -15.75 8.06 21.59
CA ASP A 161 -15.09 7.63 22.81
C ASP A 161 -14.19 8.74 23.40
N THR A 162 -13.42 9.41 22.56
CA THR A 162 -12.50 10.46 23.01
C THR A 162 -13.25 11.69 23.55
N LEU A 163 -14.34 12.10 22.86
CA LEU A 163 -15.09 13.31 23.24
C LEU A 163 -16.04 13.07 24.42
N TYR A 164 -16.65 11.88 24.50
CA TYR A 164 -17.76 11.63 25.43
C TYR A 164 -17.50 10.50 26.41
N GLY A 165 -16.53 9.60 26.16
CA GLY A 165 -16.26 8.44 27.00
C GLY A 165 -17.51 7.58 27.21
N PHE A 166 -17.96 7.48 28.45
CA PHE A 166 -19.17 6.73 28.80
C PHE A 166 -20.49 7.54 28.65
N ASN A 167 -20.38 8.84 28.37
CA ASN A 167 -21.56 9.69 28.23
C ASN A 167 -22.25 9.45 26.89
N GLU A 168 -23.57 9.67 26.84
CA GLU A 168 -24.36 9.55 25.62
C GLU A 168 -24.02 10.71 24.65
N PRO A 169 -23.52 10.44 23.44
CA PRO A 169 -23.15 11.46 22.45
C PRO A 169 -24.35 11.99 21.66
N LEU A 170 -25.47 11.24 21.58
CA LEU A 170 -26.62 11.62 20.77
C LEU A 170 -27.30 12.90 21.28
N GLY A 171 -27.64 13.79 20.34
CA GLY A 171 -28.24 15.08 20.65
C GLY A 171 -27.25 16.15 21.14
N ARG A 172 -26.01 15.78 21.48
CA ARG A 172 -24.95 16.72 21.85
C ARG A 172 -24.47 17.52 20.66
N THR A 173 -23.73 18.59 20.92
CA THR A 173 -23.20 19.49 19.91
C THR A 173 -21.69 19.39 19.85
N ILE A 174 -21.14 19.24 18.65
CA ILE A 174 -19.72 19.41 18.35
C ILE A 174 -19.51 20.66 17.50
N LYS A 175 -18.33 21.25 17.58
CA LYS A 175 -17.90 22.35 16.70
C LYS A 175 -16.91 21.86 15.67
N ILE A 176 -17.17 22.18 14.41
CA ILE A 176 -16.31 21.91 13.26
C ILE A 176 -16.08 23.27 12.59
N ASN A 177 -14.83 23.71 12.46
CA ASN A 177 -14.51 25.04 11.94
C ASN A 177 -15.39 26.16 12.54
N ASN A 178 -15.56 26.19 13.87
CA ASN A 178 -16.43 27.10 14.63
C ASN A 178 -17.94 27.00 14.33
N VAL A 179 -18.40 26.09 13.47
CA VAL A 179 -19.80 25.83 13.19
C VAL A 179 -20.30 24.68 14.07
N SER A 180 -21.46 24.88 14.71
CA SER A 180 -22.07 23.86 15.59
C SER A 180 -22.83 22.83 14.77
N TYR A 181 -22.56 21.54 15.06
CA TYR A 181 -23.23 20.37 14.48
C TYR A 181 -23.84 19.52 15.57
N ARG A 182 -25.06 19.05 15.37
CA ARG A 182 -25.74 18.13 16.29
C ARG A 182 -25.34 16.70 15.98
N VAL A 183 -24.90 15.97 16.97
CA VAL A 183 -24.57 14.53 16.86
C VAL A 183 -25.87 13.74 16.77
N ILE A 184 -26.08 13.02 15.66
CA ILE A 184 -27.27 12.20 15.41
C ILE A 184 -26.97 10.70 15.38
N GLY A 185 -25.72 10.30 15.29
CA GLY A 185 -25.31 8.90 15.27
C GLY A 185 -23.85 8.69 15.59
N VAL A 186 -23.53 7.44 15.89
CA VAL A 186 -22.14 6.94 16.07
C VAL A 186 -22.01 5.66 15.28
N ILE A 187 -20.97 5.56 14.42
CA ILE A 187 -20.67 4.32 13.71
C ILE A 187 -19.97 3.31 14.61
N GLY A 188 -20.11 2.02 14.30
CA GLY A 188 -19.40 0.95 14.97
C GLY A 188 -17.89 1.03 14.80
N LYS A 189 -17.17 0.18 15.51
CA LYS A 189 -15.73 0.03 15.31
C LYS A 189 -15.46 -0.66 13.97
N GLU A 190 -14.98 0.08 13.01
CA GLU A 190 -14.74 -0.37 11.63
C GLU A 190 -13.24 -0.52 11.32
N GLY A 191 -12.39 0.21 12.04
CA GLY A 191 -10.96 0.24 11.81
C GLY A 191 -10.56 0.96 10.52
N SER A 192 -9.50 0.47 9.87
CA SER A 192 -9.00 1.04 8.62
C SER A 192 -9.55 0.27 7.42
N LYS A 193 -10.29 0.96 6.55
CA LYS A 193 -10.77 0.47 5.24
C LYS A 193 -10.31 1.44 4.15
N SER A 194 -9.86 0.92 3.02
CA SER A 194 -9.48 1.73 1.85
C SER A 194 -8.50 2.86 2.20
N PHE A 195 -7.46 2.55 2.97
CA PHE A 195 -6.43 3.50 3.46
C PHE A 195 -6.95 4.59 4.39
N GLN A 196 -8.17 4.52 4.86
CA GLN A 196 -8.78 5.50 5.78
C GLN A 196 -9.18 4.82 7.08
N ASN A 197 -8.90 5.47 8.21
CA ASN A 197 -9.39 5.01 9.51
C ASN A 197 -10.77 5.62 9.76
N LEU A 198 -11.81 4.81 9.58
CA LEU A 198 -13.20 5.23 9.71
C LEU A 198 -13.56 5.60 11.15
N ASP A 199 -12.88 5.02 12.14
CA ASP A 199 -13.11 5.31 13.55
C ASP A 199 -12.69 6.73 13.94
N LYS A 200 -11.80 7.36 13.15
CA LYS A 200 -11.29 8.74 13.34
C LYS A 200 -11.95 9.76 12.42
N GLN A 201 -13.10 9.44 11.86
CA GLN A 201 -13.83 10.32 10.95
C GLN A 201 -15.07 10.90 11.59
N VAL A 202 -15.45 12.09 11.10
CA VAL A 202 -16.74 12.71 11.39
C VAL A 202 -17.46 12.93 10.08
N TYR A 203 -18.64 12.35 9.93
CA TYR A 203 -19.45 12.44 8.72
C TYR A 203 -20.49 13.54 8.87
N ILE A 204 -20.58 14.42 7.89
CA ILE A 204 -21.56 15.49 7.80
C ILE A 204 -22.13 15.55 6.37
N PRO A 205 -23.32 16.12 6.12
CA PRO A 205 -23.81 16.36 4.78
C PRO A 205 -22.81 17.19 3.97
N PHE A 206 -22.47 16.74 2.74
CA PHE A 206 -21.43 17.43 1.94
C PHE A 206 -21.80 18.88 1.63
N THR A 207 -23.09 19.18 1.49
CA THR A 207 -23.59 20.53 1.28
C THR A 207 -23.33 21.45 2.48
N ALA A 208 -23.52 20.92 3.70
CA ALA A 208 -23.17 21.63 4.93
C ALA A 208 -21.64 21.76 5.09
N ALA A 209 -20.86 20.75 4.65
CA ALA A 209 -19.41 20.82 4.62
C ALA A 209 -18.90 21.91 3.67
N MET A 210 -19.50 22.00 2.47
CA MET A 210 -19.16 23.05 1.50
C MET A 210 -19.37 24.44 2.10
N ASP A 211 -20.50 24.68 2.77
CA ASP A 211 -20.79 25.95 3.44
C ASP A 211 -19.80 26.24 4.58
N THR A 212 -19.51 25.23 5.41
CA THR A 212 -18.62 25.36 6.58
C THR A 212 -17.18 25.71 6.18
N TYR A 213 -16.69 25.15 5.09
CA TYR A 213 -15.33 25.37 4.61
C TYR A 213 -15.21 26.40 3.48
N GLY A 214 -16.31 26.99 3.03
CA GLY A 214 -16.32 27.90 1.89
C GLY A 214 -15.81 27.25 0.61
N ARG A 215 -16.03 25.93 0.45
CA ARG A 215 -15.59 25.15 -0.71
C ARG A 215 -16.71 25.06 -1.75
N GLN A 216 -16.33 25.16 -3.02
CA GLN A 216 -17.26 25.01 -4.15
C GLN A 216 -17.13 23.65 -4.82
N TYR A 217 -16.08 22.90 -4.51
CA TYR A 217 -15.72 21.66 -5.19
C TYR A 217 -15.60 20.50 -4.20
N LEU A 218 -15.97 19.32 -4.68
CA LEU A 218 -15.80 18.04 -4.00
C LEU A 218 -14.40 17.50 -4.25
N SER A 219 -13.94 16.65 -3.36
CA SER A 219 -12.68 15.91 -3.52
C SER A 219 -12.80 14.79 -4.53
N SER A 220 -13.91 14.04 -4.49
CA SER A 220 -14.23 12.93 -5.40
C SER A 220 -15.73 12.61 -5.38
N ILE A 221 -16.18 11.82 -6.36
CA ILE A 221 -17.53 11.25 -6.39
C ILE A 221 -17.38 9.73 -6.57
N ALA A 222 -18.02 8.95 -5.68
CA ALA A 222 -18.12 7.51 -5.80
C ALA A 222 -19.49 7.12 -6.33
N VAL A 223 -19.54 6.22 -7.30
CA VAL A 223 -20.76 5.83 -8.02
C VAL A 223 -20.87 4.32 -8.01
N LYS A 224 -21.93 3.77 -7.45
CA LYS A 224 -22.26 2.36 -7.55
C LYS A 224 -23.21 2.13 -8.73
N THR A 225 -22.90 1.12 -9.54
CA THR A 225 -23.57 0.89 -10.82
C THR A 225 -24.15 -0.52 -10.93
N THR A 226 -25.18 -0.68 -11.77
CA THR A 226 -25.71 -1.98 -12.20
C THR A 226 -25.07 -2.49 -13.49
N LEU A 227 -24.28 -1.64 -14.16
CA LEU A 227 -23.57 -2.01 -15.39
C LEU A 227 -22.25 -2.72 -15.09
N ALA A 228 -21.71 -3.39 -16.10
CA ALA A 228 -20.31 -3.79 -16.07
C ALA A 228 -19.42 -2.53 -15.87
N VAL A 229 -18.41 -2.63 -15.00
CA VAL A 229 -17.63 -1.48 -14.55
C VAL A 229 -16.94 -0.73 -15.71
N HIS A 230 -16.52 -1.46 -16.74
CA HIS A 230 -15.93 -0.88 -17.95
C HIS A 230 -16.94 -0.01 -18.72
N ASP A 231 -18.17 -0.50 -18.89
CA ASP A 231 -19.23 0.26 -19.57
C ASP A 231 -19.67 1.46 -18.73
N ALA A 232 -19.73 1.28 -17.40
CA ALA A 232 -20.04 2.36 -16.47
C ALA A 232 -19.00 3.46 -16.53
N LYS A 233 -17.70 3.12 -16.61
CA LYS A 233 -16.60 4.06 -16.76
C LYS A 233 -16.79 4.94 -18.01
N THR A 234 -17.05 4.31 -19.16
CA THR A 234 -17.26 5.03 -20.43
C THR A 234 -18.45 5.96 -20.36
N ARG A 235 -19.62 5.43 -19.93
CA ARG A 235 -20.84 6.24 -19.81
C ARG A 235 -20.72 7.38 -18.79
N LEU A 236 -20.01 7.11 -17.68
CA LEU A 236 -19.79 8.15 -16.66
C LEU A 236 -18.87 9.26 -17.18
N THR A 237 -17.87 8.89 -18.00
CA THR A 237 -17.00 9.86 -18.68
C THR A 237 -17.84 10.77 -19.61
N ASP A 238 -18.76 10.19 -20.40
CA ASP A 238 -19.64 10.97 -21.28
C ASP A 238 -20.56 11.89 -20.48
N VAL A 239 -21.19 11.41 -19.40
CA VAL A 239 -22.05 12.21 -18.51
C VAL A 239 -21.25 13.37 -17.91
N MET A 240 -20.01 13.15 -17.51
CA MET A 240 -19.16 14.18 -16.93
C MET A 240 -18.71 15.22 -17.98
N ARG A 241 -18.30 14.79 -19.17
CA ARG A 241 -17.96 15.68 -20.30
C ARG A 241 -19.14 16.58 -20.64
N ASP A 242 -20.35 16.02 -20.70
CA ASP A 242 -21.58 16.76 -20.97
C ASP A 242 -21.93 17.73 -19.79
N SER A 243 -21.65 17.35 -18.54
CA SER A 243 -21.82 18.24 -17.37
C SER A 243 -20.85 19.42 -17.37
N HIS A 244 -19.64 19.21 -17.87
CA HIS A 244 -18.57 20.22 -17.91
C HIS A 244 -18.47 20.97 -19.24
N ASN A 245 -19.32 20.64 -20.25
CA ASN A 245 -19.29 21.15 -21.60
C ASN A 245 -17.91 20.91 -22.28
N ILE A 246 -17.35 19.72 -22.10
CA ILE A 246 -16.07 19.32 -22.68
C ILE A 246 -16.32 18.58 -23.99
N ASP A 247 -15.81 19.12 -25.11
CA ASP A 247 -15.78 18.44 -26.40
C ASP A 247 -14.46 17.71 -26.58
N ASN A 248 -14.50 16.37 -26.38
CA ASN A 248 -13.31 15.51 -26.45
C ASN A 248 -13.61 14.20 -27.20
N PRO A 249 -13.90 14.28 -28.52
CA PRO A 249 -14.25 13.09 -29.32
C PRO A 249 -13.08 12.12 -29.51
N ASN A 250 -11.83 12.59 -29.36
CA ASN A 250 -10.63 11.78 -29.54
C ASN A 250 -10.09 11.19 -28.23
N ASP A 251 -10.82 11.34 -27.12
CA ASP A 251 -10.42 10.84 -25.78
C ASP A 251 -9.02 11.30 -25.34
N GLU A 252 -8.67 12.55 -25.64
CA GLU A 252 -7.40 13.16 -25.26
C GLU A 252 -7.35 13.39 -23.75
N ALA A 253 -6.42 12.72 -23.06
CA ALA A 253 -6.30 12.73 -21.62
C ALA A 253 -6.16 14.11 -20.97
N LYS A 254 -5.67 15.11 -21.72
CA LYS A 254 -5.46 16.49 -21.25
C LYS A 254 -6.71 17.36 -21.26
N LYS A 255 -7.70 17.04 -22.07
CA LYS A 255 -8.89 17.88 -22.27
C LYS A 255 -9.88 17.75 -21.12
N ASP A 256 -9.96 16.59 -20.49
CA ASP A 256 -10.85 16.37 -19.38
C ASP A 256 -10.29 17.03 -18.12
N ASP A 257 -11.13 17.67 -17.31
CA ASP A 257 -10.77 18.27 -16.03
C ASP A 257 -11.16 17.36 -14.85
N PHE A 258 -11.50 16.12 -15.16
CA PHE A 258 -11.79 15.02 -14.23
C PHE A 258 -11.16 13.72 -14.74
N ASN A 259 -11.05 12.73 -13.86
CA ASN A 259 -10.59 11.37 -14.20
C ASN A 259 -11.55 10.34 -13.62
N VAL A 260 -11.98 9.40 -14.45
CA VAL A 260 -12.86 8.28 -14.03
C VAL A 260 -12.01 7.03 -13.84
N THR A 261 -11.95 6.54 -12.61
CA THR A 261 -11.14 5.41 -12.21
C THR A 261 -11.98 4.29 -11.63
N THR A 262 -11.53 3.06 -11.80
CA THR A 262 -12.17 1.85 -11.27
C THR A 262 -11.26 1.19 -10.24
N GLN A 263 -11.80 0.23 -9.50
CA GLN A 263 -10.97 -0.62 -8.64
C GLN A 263 -9.88 -1.33 -9.45
N GLU A 264 -10.19 -1.78 -10.67
CA GLU A 264 -9.23 -2.45 -11.55
C GLU A 264 -8.09 -1.51 -11.95
N ASP A 265 -8.37 -0.24 -12.27
CA ASP A 265 -7.35 0.77 -12.55
C ASP A 265 -6.43 0.98 -11.34
N ALA A 266 -7.01 1.06 -10.14
CA ALA A 266 -6.24 1.20 -8.90
C ALA A 266 -5.34 -0.01 -8.63
N VAL A 267 -5.85 -1.25 -8.83
CA VAL A 267 -5.05 -2.48 -8.75
C VAL A 267 -3.91 -2.45 -9.75
N LYS A 268 -4.17 -2.04 -10.99
CA LYS A 268 -3.17 -1.98 -12.06
C LYS A 268 -2.06 -0.96 -11.74
N SER A 269 -2.43 0.21 -11.27
CA SER A 269 -1.47 1.25 -10.85
C SER A 269 -0.63 0.76 -9.64
N ALA A 270 -1.25 0.14 -8.65
CA ALA A 270 -0.56 -0.44 -7.50
C ALA A 270 0.43 -1.55 -7.92
N SER A 271 0.02 -2.43 -8.85
CA SER A 271 0.89 -3.49 -9.37
C SER A 271 2.09 -2.92 -10.12
N GLN A 272 1.92 -1.88 -10.92
CA GLN A 272 3.02 -1.21 -11.62
C GLN A 272 4.05 -0.63 -10.64
N ILE A 273 3.60 0.04 -9.59
CA ILE A 273 4.49 0.57 -8.54
C ILE A 273 5.23 -0.59 -7.85
N THR A 274 4.53 -1.66 -7.53
CA THR A 274 5.12 -2.85 -6.89
C THR A 274 6.17 -3.52 -7.78
N ASP A 275 5.93 -3.58 -9.09
CA ASP A 275 6.89 -4.16 -10.05
C ASP A 275 8.16 -3.31 -10.17
N ILE A 276 8.04 -1.98 -10.16
CA ILE A 276 9.20 -1.08 -10.11
C ILE A 276 10.00 -1.31 -8.82
N LEU A 277 9.32 -1.41 -7.67
CA LEU A 277 9.97 -1.72 -6.39
C LEU A 277 10.66 -3.09 -6.42
N LYS A 278 10.03 -4.12 -6.99
CA LYS A 278 10.64 -5.47 -7.16
C LYS A 278 11.92 -5.40 -7.98
N ILE A 279 11.93 -4.67 -9.11
CA ILE A 279 13.13 -4.49 -9.95
C ILE A 279 14.25 -3.81 -9.16
N LEU A 280 13.93 -2.76 -8.41
CA LEU A 280 14.90 -2.05 -7.57
C LEU A 280 15.48 -2.98 -6.49
N LEU A 281 14.63 -3.76 -5.81
CA LEU A 281 15.04 -4.72 -4.78
C LEU A 281 15.94 -5.83 -5.37
N ILE A 282 15.59 -6.38 -6.55
CA ILE A 282 16.39 -7.38 -7.25
C ILE A 282 17.75 -6.79 -7.64
N SER A 283 17.81 -5.54 -8.07
CA SER A 283 19.07 -4.87 -8.42
C SER A 283 20.00 -4.74 -7.21
N ILE A 284 19.46 -4.33 -6.04
CA ILE A 284 20.22 -4.25 -4.78
C ILE A 284 20.71 -5.66 -4.37
N ALA A 285 19.86 -6.65 -4.50
CA ALA A 285 20.20 -8.05 -4.21
C ALA A 285 21.34 -8.57 -5.09
N ALA A 286 21.30 -8.27 -6.40
CA ALA A 286 22.35 -8.64 -7.35
C ALA A 286 23.69 -7.99 -6.99
N ILE A 287 23.71 -6.71 -6.61
CA ILE A 287 24.90 -6.02 -6.14
C ILE A 287 25.44 -6.68 -4.86
N SER A 288 24.60 -6.99 -3.91
CA SER A 288 24.99 -7.66 -2.65
C SER A 288 25.61 -9.03 -2.89
N LEU A 289 25.03 -9.83 -3.82
CA LEU A 289 25.59 -11.12 -4.22
C LEU A 289 26.93 -10.97 -4.94
N LEU A 290 27.11 -9.94 -5.77
CA LEU A 290 28.37 -9.63 -6.45
C LEU A 290 29.47 -9.31 -5.44
N VAL A 291 29.16 -8.48 -4.43
CA VAL A 291 30.09 -8.15 -3.35
C VAL A 291 30.45 -9.40 -2.54
N GLY A 292 29.47 -10.26 -2.24
CA GLY A 292 29.69 -11.56 -1.60
C GLY A 292 30.60 -12.46 -2.44
N GLY A 293 30.39 -12.51 -3.75
CA GLY A 293 31.25 -13.26 -4.71
C GLY A 293 32.70 -12.77 -4.73
N ILE A 294 32.89 -11.44 -4.73
CA ILE A 294 34.24 -10.83 -4.63
C ILE A 294 34.92 -11.22 -3.30
N GLY A 295 34.14 -11.24 -2.21
CA GLY A 295 34.61 -11.69 -0.91
C GLY A 295 35.11 -13.12 -0.95
N ILE A 296 34.37 -14.05 -1.59
CA ILE A 296 34.78 -15.46 -1.78
C ILE A 296 36.06 -15.54 -2.63
N MET A 297 36.09 -14.82 -3.75
CA MET A 297 37.25 -14.77 -4.63
C MET A 297 38.50 -14.35 -3.87
N ASN A 298 38.44 -13.29 -3.08
CA ASN A 298 39.56 -12.77 -2.30
C ASN A 298 40.09 -13.83 -1.29
N ILE A 299 39.16 -14.51 -0.60
CA ILE A 299 39.53 -15.54 0.37
C ILE A 299 40.14 -16.79 -0.30
N MET A 300 39.56 -17.20 -1.42
CA MET A 300 40.11 -18.34 -2.17
C MET A 300 41.50 -18.01 -2.73
N TYR A 301 41.73 -16.78 -3.20
CA TYR A 301 43.04 -16.31 -3.64
C TYR A 301 44.08 -16.40 -2.52
N VAL A 302 43.75 -15.91 -1.32
CA VAL A 302 44.64 -15.99 -0.15
C VAL A 302 44.85 -17.48 0.26
N SER A 303 43.81 -18.31 0.24
CA SER A 303 43.91 -19.74 0.57
C SER A 303 44.85 -20.48 -0.37
N VAL A 304 44.80 -20.18 -1.67
CA VAL A 304 45.71 -20.77 -2.68
C VAL A 304 47.13 -20.30 -2.42
N THR A 305 47.37 -19.00 -2.16
CA THR A 305 48.71 -18.46 -1.92
C THR A 305 49.36 -19.02 -0.65
N GLU A 306 48.61 -19.23 0.42
CA GLU A 306 49.11 -19.89 1.65
C GLU A 306 49.52 -21.34 1.42
N ARG A 307 48.91 -22.03 0.44
CA ARG A 307 49.13 -23.46 0.15
C ARG A 307 50.03 -23.71 -1.07
N ILE A 308 50.74 -22.73 -1.58
CA ILE A 308 51.60 -22.86 -2.78
C ILE A 308 52.59 -24.01 -2.64
N LYS A 309 53.22 -24.18 -1.46
CA LYS A 309 54.18 -25.30 -1.22
C LYS A 309 53.52 -26.69 -1.30
N GLU A 310 52.32 -26.81 -0.75
CA GLU A 310 51.51 -28.03 -0.80
C GLU A 310 51.08 -28.37 -2.23
N ILE A 311 50.62 -27.36 -2.97
CA ILE A 311 50.24 -27.46 -4.39
C ILE A 311 51.46 -27.90 -5.24
N GLY A 312 52.61 -27.28 -5.00
CA GLY A 312 53.86 -27.62 -5.68
C GLY A 312 54.28 -29.08 -5.41
N LEU A 313 54.16 -29.55 -4.16
CA LEU A 313 54.45 -30.96 -3.80
C LEU A 313 53.50 -31.93 -4.53
N ARG A 314 52.18 -31.62 -4.58
CA ARG A 314 51.22 -32.46 -5.30
C ARG A 314 51.50 -32.49 -6.80
N LYS A 315 51.88 -31.38 -7.43
CA LYS A 315 52.29 -31.32 -8.83
C LYS A 315 53.56 -32.16 -9.08
N SER A 316 54.51 -32.11 -8.17
CA SER A 316 55.75 -32.88 -8.34
C SER A 316 55.56 -34.41 -8.29
N ILE A 317 54.52 -34.90 -7.60
CA ILE A 317 54.15 -36.32 -7.55
C ILE A 317 53.12 -36.73 -8.61
N GLY A 318 52.79 -35.81 -9.57
CA GLY A 318 52.00 -36.14 -10.77
C GLY A 318 50.51 -35.74 -10.71
N ALA A 319 50.07 -34.90 -9.77
CA ALA A 319 48.70 -34.42 -9.75
C ALA A 319 48.41 -33.50 -10.96
N ARG A 320 47.25 -33.68 -11.61
CA ARG A 320 46.81 -32.87 -12.75
C ARG A 320 46.31 -31.50 -12.26
N GLU A 321 46.50 -30.46 -13.07
CA GLU A 321 45.99 -29.11 -12.76
C GLU A 321 44.49 -29.09 -12.50
N ALA A 322 43.73 -29.89 -13.27
CA ALA A 322 42.29 -30.04 -13.10
C ALA A 322 41.90 -30.61 -11.74
N ASP A 323 42.67 -31.50 -11.15
CA ASP A 323 42.38 -32.10 -9.84
C ASP A 323 42.54 -31.06 -8.73
N ILE A 324 43.56 -30.22 -8.84
CA ILE A 324 43.82 -29.11 -7.90
C ILE A 324 42.73 -28.04 -8.04
N LEU A 325 42.38 -27.65 -9.26
CA LEU A 325 41.32 -26.68 -9.54
C LEU A 325 39.97 -27.15 -8.98
N ASN A 326 39.59 -28.41 -9.28
CA ASN A 326 38.35 -29.00 -8.81
C ASN A 326 38.26 -29.03 -7.27
N GLN A 327 39.39 -29.26 -6.59
CA GLN A 327 39.41 -29.23 -5.11
C GLN A 327 39.04 -27.84 -4.56
N PHE A 328 39.68 -26.77 -5.06
CA PHE A 328 39.43 -25.42 -4.59
C PHE A 328 38.01 -24.93 -4.99
N LEU A 329 37.54 -25.33 -6.17
CA LEU A 329 36.21 -25.04 -6.64
C LEU A 329 35.15 -25.70 -5.77
N LEU A 330 35.37 -26.94 -5.37
CA LEU A 330 34.47 -27.68 -4.47
C LEU A 330 34.48 -27.11 -3.06
N GLU A 331 35.63 -26.62 -2.56
CA GLU A 331 35.73 -25.88 -1.30
C GLU A 331 34.90 -24.60 -1.31
N ALA A 332 34.94 -23.83 -2.42
CA ALA A 332 34.11 -22.65 -2.61
C ALA A 332 32.60 -22.98 -2.69
N ILE A 333 32.23 -24.05 -3.41
CA ILE A 333 30.84 -24.52 -3.52
C ILE A 333 30.30 -24.95 -2.16
N VAL A 334 31.06 -25.70 -1.38
CA VAL A 334 30.63 -26.11 -0.03
C VAL A 334 30.40 -24.90 0.88
N LEU A 335 31.32 -23.93 0.85
CA LEU A 335 31.18 -22.67 1.61
C LEU A 335 29.94 -21.90 1.23
N THR A 336 29.72 -21.70 -0.08
CA THR A 336 28.56 -20.94 -0.58
C THR A 336 27.24 -21.66 -0.29
N THR A 337 27.21 -22.99 -0.44
CA THR A 337 26.00 -23.78 -0.17
C THR A 337 25.64 -23.73 1.33
N LEU A 338 26.63 -23.93 2.22
CA LEU A 338 26.38 -23.82 3.67
C LEU A 338 25.91 -22.43 4.08
N GLY A 339 26.59 -21.39 3.58
CA GLY A 339 26.15 -20.01 3.81
C GLY A 339 24.76 -19.74 3.26
N GLY A 340 24.47 -20.27 2.07
CA GLY A 340 23.16 -20.18 1.42
C GLY A 340 22.03 -20.82 2.24
N VAL A 341 22.25 -22.07 2.68
CA VAL A 341 21.27 -22.81 3.50
C VAL A 341 21.00 -22.07 4.82
N VAL A 342 22.05 -21.63 5.51
CA VAL A 342 21.90 -20.86 6.75
C VAL A 342 21.18 -19.54 6.50
N GLY A 343 21.54 -18.81 5.44
CA GLY A 343 20.87 -17.57 5.05
C GLY A 343 19.38 -17.77 4.73
N CYS A 344 19.04 -18.85 4.00
CA CYS A 344 17.66 -19.21 3.72
C CYS A 344 16.87 -19.55 4.99
N LEU A 345 17.42 -20.38 5.86
CA LEU A 345 16.75 -20.76 7.11
C LEU A 345 16.49 -19.56 8.02
N LEU A 346 17.48 -18.67 8.17
CA LEU A 346 17.34 -17.44 8.94
C LEU A 346 16.35 -16.47 8.26
N GLY A 347 16.40 -16.34 6.93
CA GLY A 347 15.49 -15.49 6.17
C GLY A 347 14.03 -15.91 6.29
N ILE A 348 13.76 -17.21 6.12
CA ILE A 348 12.40 -17.77 6.26
C ILE A 348 11.94 -17.67 7.71
N GLY A 349 12.79 -17.99 8.69
CA GLY A 349 12.46 -17.90 10.10
C GLY A 349 12.10 -16.47 10.52
N TRP A 350 12.88 -15.49 10.08
CA TRP A 350 12.62 -14.07 10.36
C TRP A 350 11.37 -13.56 9.66
N SER A 351 11.14 -13.96 8.39
CA SER A 351 9.94 -13.63 7.64
C SER A 351 8.68 -14.18 8.33
N TRP A 352 8.74 -15.40 8.86
CA TRP A 352 7.63 -16.00 9.61
C TRP A 352 7.34 -15.25 10.92
N LEU A 353 8.39 -14.90 11.69
CA LEU A 353 8.26 -14.10 12.91
C LEU A 353 7.68 -12.71 12.64
N ALA A 354 8.15 -12.04 11.58
CA ALA A 354 7.64 -10.73 11.18
C ALA A 354 6.15 -10.80 10.80
N ASN A 355 5.73 -11.82 10.06
CA ASN A 355 4.34 -12.02 9.69
C ASN A 355 3.44 -12.28 10.91
N GLN A 356 3.95 -12.97 11.93
CA GLN A 356 3.19 -13.22 13.16
C GLN A 356 3.08 -11.96 14.06
N ALA A 357 4.01 -11.02 13.95
CA ALA A 357 3.99 -9.76 14.71
C ALA A 357 3.07 -8.70 14.05
N ILE A 358 2.74 -8.85 12.76
CA ILE A 358 1.90 -7.90 12.00
C ILE A 358 0.41 -8.32 12.02
N ASN A 359 0.14 -9.63 12.22
CA ASN A 359 -1.21 -10.17 12.39
C ASN A 359 -1.64 -10.17 13.85
#